data_c7de7805bd112e8a4faf313e48b4c3d7
#
_entry.id   c7de7805bd112e8a4faf313e48b4c3d7
#
_cell.length_a   1.000
_cell.length_b   1.000
_cell.length_c   1.000
_cell.angle_alpha   90.00
_cell.angle_beta   90.00
_cell.angle_gamma   90.00
#
_symmetry.space_group_name_H-M   'P 1'
#
loop_
_entity.id
_entity.type
_entity.pdbx_description
1 polymer ?
#
loop_
_entity_poly.entity_id
_entity_poly.type
_entity_poly.pdbx_seq_one_letter_code
_entity_poly.pdbx_strand_id
1 'polypeptide(L)'
;LEIVDTFNKTIFTKNDLDEASYYVKSGFRQKTVDIINKESRSKFPDKSFGDLKVTLQEKDIIAYAYFLKKVEYATSFVTNNVSFMGERIKGFCAKTKEQKTNVEVLKYSDDNKFIIRLKLKDDNDELILAKGFDIGNPDDIVDEIRKYDIQHLPALGDNDLFEMPKLYFNYSRDYNEMIRKYLANKGFEKYWIEVMQENITFDMDEKGSRVKNEAVVAMQMEVK
;
A
#
# COMPACT_ATOMS: atom_id res chain seq x y z
N LEU A 1 0.74 -7.41 23.60
CA LEU A 1 1.16 -8.28 22.49
C LEU A 1 2.03 -7.46 21.55
N GLU A 2 3.19 -7.95 21.13
CA GLU A 2 4.16 -7.25 20.28
C GLU A 2 3.50 -6.64 19.02
N ILE A 3 2.56 -7.35 18.40
CA ILE A 3 1.79 -6.87 17.24
C ILE A 3 0.93 -5.64 17.59
N VAL A 4 0.33 -5.58 18.77
CA VAL A 4 -0.48 -4.42 19.21
C VAL A 4 0.41 -3.22 19.46
N ASP A 5 1.60 -3.43 20.04
CA ASP A 5 2.57 -2.36 20.27
C ASP A 5 3.10 -1.81 18.94
N THR A 6 3.24 -2.64 17.91
CA THR A 6 3.61 -2.20 16.56
C THR A 6 2.54 -1.33 15.93
N PHE A 7 1.26 -1.70 16.00
CA PHE A 7 0.15 -0.88 15.51
C PHE A 7 0.01 0.44 16.25
N ASN A 8 0.30 0.47 17.54
CA ASN A 8 0.22 1.69 18.35
C ASN A 8 1.40 2.66 18.15
N LYS A 9 2.46 2.22 17.47
CA LYS A 9 3.63 3.06 17.16
C LYS A 9 3.53 3.83 15.85
N THR A 10 2.43 3.68 15.10
CA THR A 10 2.26 4.41 13.85
C THR A 10 2.27 5.92 14.11
N ILE A 11 3.08 6.64 13.34
CA ILE A 11 3.17 8.09 13.37
C ILE A 11 2.26 8.76 12.33
N PHE A 12 1.56 7.97 11.51
CA PHE A 12 0.66 8.49 10.49
C PHE A 12 -0.56 9.17 11.10
N THR A 13 -0.88 10.35 10.57
CA THR A 13 -2.06 11.14 10.91
C THR A 13 -2.93 11.34 9.68
N LYS A 14 -4.15 11.86 9.86
CA LYS A 14 -5.02 12.22 8.72
C LYS A 14 -4.36 13.22 7.76
N ASN A 15 -3.41 14.04 8.25
CA ASN A 15 -2.78 15.09 7.46
C ASN A 15 -1.71 14.54 6.51
N ASP A 16 -1.30 13.29 6.70
CA ASP A 16 -0.28 12.64 5.88
C ASP A 16 -0.88 11.93 4.64
N LEU A 17 -2.20 11.89 4.55
CA LEU A 17 -2.93 11.24 3.47
C LEU A 17 -3.92 12.20 2.80
N ASP A 18 -3.96 12.19 1.48
CA ASP A 18 -5.03 12.85 0.73
C ASP A 18 -6.39 12.25 1.12
N GLU A 19 -7.34 13.10 1.50
CA GLU A 19 -8.68 12.68 1.92
C GLU A 19 -9.41 11.89 0.81
N ALA A 20 -9.09 12.14 -0.46
CA ALA A 20 -9.64 11.37 -1.58
C ALA A 20 -9.12 9.93 -1.65
N SER A 21 -7.98 9.63 -1.01
CA SER A 21 -7.30 8.33 -1.11
C SER A 21 -7.75 7.30 -0.08
N TYR A 22 -8.53 7.67 0.94
CA TYR A 22 -8.92 6.72 1.98
C TYR A 22 -10.40 6.87 2.40
N TYR A 23 -10.92 5.81 3.01
CA TYR A 23 -12.21 5.79 3.69
C TYR A 23 -12.07 5.01 4.98
N VAL A 24 -12.48 5.61 6.10
CA VAL A 24 -12.47 5.00 7.43
C VAL A 24 -13.84 5.15 8.06
N LYS A 25 -14.36 4.07 8.59
CA LYS A 25 -15.65 4.05 9.30
C LYS A 25 -15.61 3.06 10.44
N SER A 26 -16.19 3.43 11.56
CA SER A 26 -16.45 2.51 12.66
C SER A 26 -17.84 2.76 13.23
N GLY A 27 -18.38 1.77 13.90
CA GLY A 27 -19.69 1.90 14.56
C GLY A 27 -20.23 0.57 15.05
N PHE A 28 -21.48 0.60 15.49
CA PHE A 28 -22.19 -0.54 16.04
C PHE A 28 -23.24 -1.05 15.06
N ARG A 29 -23.64 -2.31 15.22
CA ARG A 29 -24.78 -2.94 14.54
C ARG A 29 -24.58 -3.21 13.05
N GLN A 30 -25.41 -4.08 12.51
CA GLN A 30 -25.43 -4.42 11.08
C GLN A 30 -25.55 -3.18 10.17
N LYS A 31 -26.32 -2.18 10.59
CA LYS A 31 -26.48 -0.92 9.82
C LYS A 31 -25.14 -0.26 9.49
N THR A 32 -24.12 -0.38 10.35
CA THR A 32 -22.79 0.18 10.07
C THR A 32 -22.11 -0.57 8.92
N VAL A 33 -22.26 -1.90 8.82
CA VAL A 33 -21.75 -2.70 7.70
C VAL A 33 -22.40 -2.24 6.40
N ASP A 34 -23.72 -2.05 6.40
CA ASP A 34 -24.48 -1.61 5.21
C ASP A 34 -24.02 -0.21 4.75
N ILE A 35 -23.76 0.70 5.70
CA ILE A 35 -23.22 2.03 5.43
C ILE A 35 -21.82 1.93 4.82
N ILE A 36 -20.92 1.12 5.42
CA ILE A 36 -19.56 0.90 4.92
C ILE A 36 -19.60 0.39 3.48
N ASN A 37 -20.40 -0.63 3.20
CA ASN A 37 -20.52 -1.20 1.86
C ASN A 37 -20.99 -0.16 0.83
N LYS A 38 -21.99 0.63 1.19
CA LYS A 38 -22.54 1.68 0.31
C LYS A 38 -21.55 2.83 0.10
N GLU A 39 -21.02 3.41 1.20
CA GLU A 39 -20.20 4.62 1.15
C GLU A 39 -18.82 4.34 0.54
N SER A 40 -18.16 3.21 0.90
CA SER A 40 -16.86 2.84 0.34
C SER A 40 -16.94 2.59 -1.16
N ARG A 41 -18.00 1.94 -1.64
CA ARG A 41 -18.22 1.72 -3.07
C ARG A 41 -18.55 3.02 -3.82
N SER A 42 -19.31 3.92 -3.20
CA SER A 42 -19.62 5.22 -3.78
C SER A 42 -18.37 6.10 -3.92
N LYS A 43 -17.49 6.07 -2.90
CA LYS A 43 -16.23 6.82 -2.91
C LYS A 43 -15.19 6.20 -3.85
N PHE A 44 -15.15 4.87 -3.93
CA PHE A 44 -14.21 4.10 -4.75
C PHE A 44 -14.95 3.15 -5.71
N PRO A 45 -15.46 3.65 -6.85
CA PRO A 45 -16.19 2.83 -7.81
C PRO A 45 -15.38 1.64 -8.32
N ASP A 46 -14.05 1.79 -8.40
CA ASP A 46 -13.11 0.75 -8.84
C ASP A 46 -12.66 -0.17 -7.69
N LYS A 47 -13.35 -0.15 -6.55
CA LYS A 47 -13.05 -1.05 -5.44
C LYS A 47 -13.18 -2.50 -5.91
N SER A 48 -12.06 -3.23 -5.91
CA SER A 48 -11.99 -4.63 -6.37
C SER A 48 -12.41 -5.64 -5.31
N PHE A 49 -12.39 -5.25 -4.02
CA PHE A 49 -12.85 -6.08 -2.92
C PHE A 49 -14.39 -6.10 -2.89
N GLY A 50 -14.94 -7.26 -2.58
CA GLY A 50 -16.38 -7.44 -2.45
C GLY A 50 -16.99 -6.67 -1.27
N ASP A 51 -18.31 -6.75 -1.13
CA ASP A 51 -18.97 -6.23 0.06
C ASP A 51 -18.58 -7.04 1.30
N LEU A 52 -18.48 -6.35 2.42
CA LEU A 52 -18.26 -7.01 3.71
C LEU A 52 -19.43 -7.95 4.03
N LYS A 53 -19.11 -9.20 4.35
CA LYS A 53 -20.08 -10.25 4.71
C LYS A 53 -20.05 -10.55 6.21
N VAL A 54 -19.84 -9.53 7.02
CA VAL A 54 -19.82 -9.65 8.49
C VAL A 54 -21.22 -9.45 9.02
N THR A 55 -21.66 -10.33 9.93
CA THR A 55 -22.95 -10.21 10.62
C THR A 55 -22.71 -9.70 12.04
N LEU A 56 -23.34 -8.55 12.37
CA LEU A 56 -23.22 -7.90 13.67
C LEU A 56 -24.52 -7.89 14.43
N GLN A 57 -24.44 -8.14 15.74
CA GLN A 57 -25.53 -7.95 16.69
C GLN A 57 -25.63 -6.47 17.13
N GLU A 58 -26.62 -6.18 17.98
CA GLU A 58 -26.93 -4.80 18.40
C GLU A 58 -25.76 -4.07 19.06
N LYS A 59 -24.90 -4.78 19.81
CA LYS A 59 -23.77 -4.20 20.53
C LYS A 59 -22.41 -4.50 19.92
N ASP A 60 -22.36 -5.28 18.84
CA ASP A 60 -21.12 -5.59 18.16
C ASP A 60 -20.58 -4.37 17.45
N ILE A 61 -19.26 -4.31 17.32
CA ILE A 61 -18.52 -3.19 16.74
C ILE A 61 -17.82 -3.64 15.48
N ILE A 62 -17.79 -2.76 14.50
CA ILE A 62 -16.92 -2.89 13.33
C ILE A 62 -16.06 -1.63 13.19
N ALA A 63 -14.80 -1.84 12.81
CA ALA A 63 -13.91 -0.81 12.30
C ALA A 63 -13.43 -1.23 10.92
N TYR A 64 -13.46 -0.32 9.99
CA TYR A 64 -13.13 -0.53 8.58
C TYR A 64 -12.26 0.60 8.07
N ALA A 65 -11.27 0.24 7.28
CA ALA A 65 -10.44 1.17 6.53
C ALA A 65 -10.26 0.67 5.10
N TYR A 66 -10.30 1.59 4.15
CA TYR A 66 -9.94 1.36 2.77
C TYR A 66 -9.00 2.46 2.31
N PHE A 67 -7.96 2.08 1.57
CA PHE A 67 -6.98 2.98 0.99
C PHE A 67 -6.79 2.64 -0.49
N LEU A 68 -6.72 3.67 -1.31
CA LEU A 68 -6.39 3.58 -2.73
C LEU A 68 -5.39 4.68 -3.09
N LYS A 69 -4.23 4.31 -3.56
CA LYS A 69 -3.31 5.25 -4.19
C LYS A 69 -3.00 4.77 -5.61
N LYS A 70 -3.15 5.67 -6.56
CA LYS A 70 -2.75 5.49 -7.96
C LYS A 70 -1.79 6.61 -8.31
N VAL A 71 -0.67 6.24 -8.92
CA VAL A 71 0.29 7.19 -9.46
C VAL A 71 0.54 6.89 -10.92
N GLU A 72 0.73 7.93 -11.74
CA GLU A 72 1.03 7.83 -13.16
C GLU A 72 2.42 8.43 -13.42
N TYR A 73 3.25 7.74 -14.21
CA TYR A 73 4.55 8.26 -14.60
C TYR A 73 4.39 9.51 -15.46
N ALA A 74 5.32 10.47 -15.33
CA ALA A 74 5.35 11.68 -16.13
C ALA A 74 5.34 11.36 -17.64
N THR A 75 6.11 10.34 -18.03
CA THR A 75 6.09 9.75 -19.38
C THR A 75 5.99 8.23 -19.25
N SER A 76 5.03 7.63 -19.95
CA SER A 76 4.86 6.17 -19.96
C SER A 76 6.08 5.49 -20.59
N PHE A 77 6.46 4.35 -20.04
CA PHE A 77 7.53 3.50 -20.55
C PHE A 77 7.07 2.61 -21.72
N VAL A 78 7.98 1.88 -22.33
CA VAL A 78 7.67 0.94 -23.43
C VAL A 78 7.51 -0.46 -22.85
N THR A 79 6.40 -1.12 -23.16
CA THR A 79 6.23 -2.55 -22.86
C THR A 79 7.30 -3.38 -23.61
N ASN A 80 7.98 -4.26 -22.88
CA ASN A 80 9.02 -5.14 -23.42
C ASN A 80 9.06 -6.45 -22.64
N ASN A 81 9.77 -7.45 -23.19
CA ASN A 81 10.20 -8.58 -22.40
C ASN A 81 11.53 -8.22 -21.73
N VAL A 82 11.57 -8.28 -20.42
CA VAL A 82 12.73 -7.91 -19.60
C VAL A 82 13.35 -9.14 -18.96
N SER A 83 14.62 -9.06 -18.59
CA SER A 83 15.29 -10.09 -17.82
C SER A 83 15.09 -9.81 -16.33
N PHE A 84 14.51 -10.77 -15.61
CA PHE A 84 14.31 -10.67 -14.18
C PHE A 84 14.54 -12.03 -13.53
N MET A 85 15.45 -12.08 -12.56
CA MET A 85 15.85 -13.33 -11.85
C MET A 85 16.24 -14.49 -12.78
N GLY A 86 16.86 -14.18 -13.92
CA GLY A 86 17.30 -15.17 -14.91
C GLY A 86 16.23 -15.60 -15.93
N GLU A 87 15.01 -15.10 -15.81
CA GLU A 87 13.91 -15.39 -16.74
C GLU A 87 13.55 -14.18 -17.61
N ARG A 88 13.00 -14.44 -18.80
CA ARG A 88 12.42 -13.40 -19.65
C ARG A 88 10.91 -13.32 -19.41
N ILE A 89 10.49 -12.22 -18.82
CA ILE A 89 9.10 -11.98 -18.44
C ILE A 89 8.57 -10.68 -19.04
N LYS A 90 7.25 -10.51 -19.03
CA LYS A 90 6.62 -9.24 -19.41
C LYS A 90 7.05 -8.13 -18.47
N GLY A 91 7.48 -7.02 -19.04
CA GLY A 91 7.94 -5.85 -18.28
C GLY A 91 7.80 -4.58 -19.10
N PHE A 92 8.55 -3.57 -18.72
CA PHE A 92 8.65 -2.29 -19.40
C PHE A 92 10.06 -1.73 -19.24
N CYS A 93 10.42 -0.81 -20.14
CA CYS A 93 11.77 -0.24 -20.19
C CYS A 93 11.75 1.21 -20.68
N ALA A 94 12.81 1.96 -20.37
CA ALA A 94 13.09 3.28 -20.93
C ALA A 94 13.88 3.14 -22.24
N LYS A 95 13.30 3.53 -23.38
CA LYS A 95 13.96 3.50 -24.70
C LYS A 95 14.31 4.88 -25.21
N THR A 96 13.47 5.87 -24.95
CA THR A 96 13.69 7.23 -25.43
C THR A 96 14.43 8.07 -24.39
N LYS A 97 15.08 9.15 -24.85
CA LYS A 97 15.73 10.11 -23.95
C LYS A 97 14.76 10.66 -22.91
N GLU A 98 13.53 10.98 -23.33
CA GLU A 98 12.48 11.47 -22.43
C GLU A 98 12.14 10.46 -21.34
N GLN A 99 12.00 9.18 -21.69
CA GLN A 99 11.76 8.12 -20.70
C GLN A 99 12.93 7.94 -19.74
N LYS A 100 14.16 8.05 -20.22
CA LYS A 100 15.36 7.98 -19.38
C LYS A 100 15.46 9.14 -18.39
N THR A 101 15.03 10.35 -18.80
CA THR A 101 15.00 11.51 -17.89
C THR A 101 13.95 11.40 -16.80
N ASN A 102 12.99 10.47 -16.92
CA ASN A 102 12.01 10.16 -15.87
C ASN A 102 12.52 9.17 -14.83
N VAL A 103 13.70 8.59 -15.02
CA VAL A 103 14.34 7.70 -14.04
C VAL A 103 15.52 8.45 -13.44
N GLU A 104 15.39 8.85 -12.20
CA GLU A 104 16.40 9.56 -11.46
C GLU A 104 17.11 8.62 -10.49
N VAL A 105 18.42 8.72 -10.41
CA VAL A 105 19.27 7.80 -9.64
C VAL A 105 19.68 8.47 -8.33
N LEU A 106 19.15 7.98 -7.20
CA LEU A 106 19.57 8.40 -5.87
C LEU A 106 20.86 7.71 -5.48
N LYS A 107 20.93 6.42 -5.70
CA LYS A 107 22.07 5.58 -5.37
C LYS A 107 22.20 4.47 -6.38
N TYR A 108 23.42 4.21 -6.82
CA TYR A 108 23.76 3.06 -7.63
C TYR A 108 25.09 2.47 -7.15
N SER A 109 25.08 1.24 -6.70
CA SER A 109 26.29 0.48 -6.38
C SER A 109 26.57 -0.55 -7.48
N ASP A 110 25.54 -1.30 -7.86
CA ASP A 110 25.53 -2.28 -8.94
C ASP A 110 24.08 -2.63 -9.31
N ASP A 111 23.87 -3.52 -10.29
CA ASP A 111 22.54 -3.93 -10.77
C ASP A 111 21.67 -4.64 -9.72
N ASN A 112 22.24 -5.01 -8.56
CA ASN A 112 21.53 -5.64 -7.46
C ASN A 112 21.35 -4.72 -6.25
N LYS A 113 21.98 -3.52 -6.25
CA LYS A 113 21.89 -2.59 -5.14
C LYS A 113 21.82 -1.14 -5.60
N PHE A 114 20.58 -0.63 -5.67
CA PHE A 114 20.32 0.75 -6.12
C PHE A 114 19.04 1.32 -5.52
N ILE A 115 18.91 2.65 -5.57
CA ILE A 115 17.69 3.40 -5.28
C ILE A 115 17.47 4.36 -6.43
N ILE A 116 16.28 4.35 -6.99
CA ILE A 116 15.85 5.24 -8.08
C ILE A 116 14.50 5.86 -7.74
N ARG A 117 14.25 7.05 -8.29
CA ARG A 117 12.95 7.71 -8.29
C ARG A 117 12.38 7.71 -9.72
N LEU A 118 11.12 7.37 -9.84
CA LEU A 118 10.38 7.53 -11.11
C LEU A 118 9.55 8.80 -11.03
N LYS A 119 9.77 9.73 -11.98
CA LYS A 119 8.99 10.96 -12.04
C LYS A 119 7.53 10.69 -12.32
N LEU A 120 6.69 11.35 -11.57
CA LEU A 120 5.24 11.24 -11.65
C LEU A 120 4.63 12.46 -12.33
N LYS A 121 3.39 12.35 -12.79
CA LYS A 121 2.60 13.48 -13.30
C LYS A 121 2.18 14.44 -12.19
N ASP A 122 1.97 13.90 -10.98
CA ASP A 122 1.63 14.69 -9.80
C ASP A 122 2.90 14.88 -8.96
N ASP A 123 3.33 16.12 -8.82
CA ASP A 123 4.55 16.50 -8.09
C ASP A 123 4.38 16.39 -6.57
N ASN A 124 3.15 16.18 -6.07
CA ASN A 124 2.91 15.94 -4.64
C ASN A 124 3.21 14.50 -4.21
N ASP A 125 3.43 13.60 -5.17
CA ASP A 125 3.71 12.20 -4.93
C ASP A 125 5.15 11.84 -5.32
N GLU A 126 5.70 10.87 -4.62
CA GLU A 126 6.99 10.29 -4.96
C GLU A 126 6.87 8.77 -5.09
N LEU A 127 7.49 8.21 -6.12
CA LEU A 127 7.66 6.77 -6.30
C LEU A 127 9.13 6.42 -6.33
N ILE A 128 9.58 5.80 -5.26
CA ILE A 128 10.97 5.38 -5.08
C ILE A 128 11.03 3.86 -5.09
N LEU A 129 11.95 3.33 -5.88
CA LEU A 129 12.24 1.91 -5.98
C LEU A 129 13.63 1.64 -5.41
N ALA A 130 13.71 0.74 -4.43
CA ALA A 130 14.95 0.30 -3.81
C ALA A 130 15.15 -1.20 -4.05
N LYS A 131 16.32 -1.61 -4.54
CA LYS A 131 16.72 -3.01 -4.70
C LYS A 131 17.96 -3.28 -3.86
N GLY A 132 18.02 -4.49 -3.27
CA GLY A 132 19.18 -4.93 -2.49
C GLY A 132 19.24 -4.37 -1.06
N PHE A 133 18.11 -3.94 -0.52
CA PHE A 133 17.94 -3.50 0.87
C PHE A 133 17.12 -4.52 1.66
N ASP A 134 17.34 -4.57 2.97
CA ASP A 134 16.53 -5.39 3.85
C ASP A 134 15.11 -4.79 3.99
N ILE A 135 14.11 -5.57 3.61
CA ILE A 135 12.69 -5.17 3.71
C ILE A 135 12.13 -5.35 5.13
N GLY A 136 12.87 -6.04 6.02
CA GLY A 136 12.47 -6.23 7.41
C GLY A 136 12.50 -4.95 8.24
N ASN A 137 13.25 -3.95 7.80
CA ASN A 137 13.31 -2.62 8.43
C ASN A 137 13.14 -1.51 7.37
N PRO A 138 11.89 -1.12 7.04
CA PRO A 138 11.64 -0.05 6.07
C PRO A 138 12.25 1.30 6.44
N ASP A 139 12.45 1.58 7.73
CA ASP A 139 13.01 2.84 8.21
C ASP A 139 14.46 3.03 7.72
N ASP A 140 15.23 1.95 7.60
CA ASP A 140 16.60 2.02 7.06
C ASP A 140 16.63 2.52 5.61
N ILE A 141 15.63 2.14 4.80
CA ILE A 141 15.50 2.61 3.42
C ILE A 141 15.11 4.08 3.40
N VAL A 142 14.17 4.49 4.23
CA VAL A 142 13.72 5.89 4.35
C VAL A 142 14.88 6.77 4.81
N ASP A 143 15.65 6.34 5.79
CA ASP A 143 16.81 7.08 6.28
C ASP A 143 17.93 7.15 5.24
N GLU A 144 18.08 6.12 4.39
CA GLU A 144 19.01 6.17 3.26
C GLU A 144 18.55 7.19 2.21
N ILE A 145 17.25 7.21 1.87
CA ILE A 145 16.67 8.16 0.90
C ILE A 145 16.86 9.60 1.37
N ARG A 146 16.65 9.90 2.64
CA ARG A 146 16.77 11.23 3.24
C ARG A 146 18.18 11.84 3.14
N LYS A 147 19.22 11.05 2.84
CA LYS A 147 20.58 11.54 2.65
C LYS A 147 20.80 12.25 1.32
N TYR A 148 19.88 12.11 0.38
CA TYR A 148 20.01 12.64 -0.97
C TYR A 148 19.18 13.91 -1.16
N ASP A 149 19.76 14.88 -1.90
CA ASP A 149 19.00 16.05 -2.37
C ASP A 149 18.15 15.61 -3.57
N ILE A 150 16.87 15.37 -3.33
CA ILE A 150 15.93 14.92 -4.36
C ILE A 150 15.60 15.97 -5.41
N GLN A 151 16.04 17.23 -5.23
CA GLN A 151 15.80 18.30 -6.22
C GLN A 151 16.82 18.26 -7.37
N HIS A 152 17.97 17.66 -7.17
CA HIS A 152 19.09 17.68 -8.12
C HIS A 152 19.65 16.27 -8.40
N LEU A 153 18.76 15.31 -8.65
CA LEU A 153 19.19 13.93 -8.94
C LEU A 153 19.62 13.77 -10.40
N PRO A 154 20.68 12.99 -10.67
CA PRO A 154 21.05 12.63 -12.03
C PRO A 154 20.02 11.69 -12.64
N ALA A 155 19.64 11.96 -13.88
CA ALA A 155 18.86 11.04 -14.68
C ALA A 155 19.74 9.96 -15.31
N LEU A 156 19.12 8.90 -15.86
CA LEU A 156 19.85 7.88 -16.65
C LEU A 156 20.54 8.51 -17.85
N GLY A 157 21.79 8.10 -18.06
CA GLY A 157 22.57 8.45 -19.25
C GLY A 157 22.10 7.70 -20.50
N ASP A 158 22.65 8.12 -21.66
CA ASP A 158 22.27 7.53 -22.96
C ASP A 158 22.57 6.04 -23.06
N ASN A 159 23.62 5.56 -22.40
CA ASN A 159 24.05 4.15 -22.40
C ASN A 159 23.44 3.33 -21.25
N ASP A 160 22.74 3.96 -20.31
CA ASP A 160 22.15 3.26 -19.19
C ASP A 160 20.86 2.56 -19.61
N LEU A 161 20.58 1.43 -18.96
CA LEU A 161 19.40 0.61 -19.19
C LEU A 161 18.51 0.62 -17.95
N PHE A 162 17.24 0.93 -18.13
CA PHE A 162 16.19 0.70 -17.15
C PHE A 162 15.22 -0.33 -17.68
N GLU A 163 15.12 -1.44 -16.96
CA GLU A 163 14.14 -2.50 -17.19
C GLU A 163 13.44 -2.88 -15.89
N MET A 164 12.13 -3.04 -15.93
CA MET A 164 11.30 -3.39 -14.79
C MET A 164 10.28 -4.45 -15.18
N PRO A 165 10.08 -5.52 -14.39
CA PRO A 165 8.96 -6.44 -14.61
C PRO A 165 7.63 -5.72 -14.35
N LYS A 166 6.55 -6.13 -15.04
CA LYS A 166 5.20 -5.81 -14.60
C LYS A 166 4.95 -6.57 -13.31
N LEU A 167 4.52 -5.85 -12.28
CA LEU A 167 4.23 -6.45 -10.99
C LEU A 167 2.72 -6.49 -10.78
N TYR A 168 2.24 -7.62 -10.33
CA TYR A 168 0.89 -7.78 -9.83
C TYR A 168 0.92 -8.77 -8.67
N PHE A 169 0.40 -8.36 -7.53
CA PHE A 169 0.14 -9.29 -6.45
C PHE A 169 -1.17 -8.95 -5.74
N ASN A 170 -1.77 -9.98 -5.19
CA ASN A 170 -2.93 -9.91 -4.34
C ASN A 170 -2.60 -10.71 -3.08
N TYR A 171 -2.70 -10.05 -1.94
CA TYR A 171 -2.39 -10.62 -0.65
C TYR A 171 -3.61 -10.47 0.26
N SER A 172 -3.96 -11.54 0.94
CA SER A 172 -4.99 -11.54 1.97
C SER A 172 -4.44 -12.17 3.24
N ARG A 173 -4.66 -11.54 4.36
CA ARG A 173 -4.26 -12.04 5.67
C ARG A 173 -5.43 -12.02 6.63
N ASP A 174 -5.72 -13.17 7.20
CA ASP A 174 -6.55 -13.32 8.38
C ASP A 174 -5.64 -13.37 9.61
N TYR A 175 -5.84 -12.48 10.55
CA TYR A 175 -5.05 -12.40 11.79
C TYR A 175 -5.62 -13.38 12.82
N ASN A 176 -5.49 -14.69 12.55
CA ASN A 176 -6.06 -15.76 13.38
C ASN A 176 -5.53 -15.74 14.81
N GLU A 177 -4.30 -15.24 15.01
CA GLU A 177 -3.68 -15.06 16.32
C GLU A 177 -4.38 -14.03 17.21
N MET A 178 -5.19 -13.15 16.60
CA MET A 178 -5.98 -12.11 17.27
C MET A 178 -7.43 -12.57 17.58
N ILE A 179 -7.91 -13.59 16.89
CA ILE A 179 -9.29 -14.06 17.05
C ILE A 179 -9.53 -14.59 18.46
N ARG A 180 -10.69 -14.22 19.03
CA ARG A 180 -11.10 -14.51 20.42
C ARG A 180 -10.21 -13.89 21.50
N LYS A 181 -9.37 -12.89 21.13
CA LYS A 181 -8.68 -12.08 22.14
C LYS A 181 -9.57 -10.96 22.60
N TYR A 182 -9.67 -10.80 23.94
CA TYR A 182 -10.40 -9.72 24.56
C TYR A 182 -9.63 -8.40 24.48
N LEU A 183 -10.37 -7.31 24.37
CA LEU A 183 -9.79 -5.97 24.38
C LEU A 183 -9.38 -5.60 25.82
N ALA A 184 -8.21 -4.94 25.94
CA ALA A 184 -7.74 -4.40 27.20
C ALA A 184 -8.16 -2.93 27.44
N ASN A 185 -8.85 -2.33 26.47
CA ASN A 185 -9.29 -0.94 26.52
C ASN A 185 -10.40 -0.76 27.54
N LYS A 186 -10.26 0.27 28.39
CA LYS A 186 -11.27 0.60 29.42
C LYS A 186 -12.67 0.78 28.81
N GLY A 187 -13.64 0.01 29.33
CA GLY A 187 -15.03 0.01 28.86
C GLY A 187 -15.31 -0.95 27.68
N PHE A 188 -14.29 -1.62 27.17
CA PHE A 188 -14.40 -2.61 26.08
C PHE A 188 -13.90 -4.00 26.48
N GLU A 189 -13.66 -4.25 27.76
CA GLU A 189 -13.07 -5.50 28.27
C GLU A 189 -13.95 -6.74 28.02
N LYS A 190 -15.23 -6.52 27.70
CA LYS A 190 -16.19 -7.59 27.32
C LYS A 190 -16.25 -7.88 25.83
N TYR A 191 -15.46 -7.18 25.04
CA TYR A 191 -15.41 -7.38 23.61
C TYR A 191 -14.23 -8.28 23.26
N TRP A 192 -14.45 -9.21 22.33
CA TRP A 192 -13.37 -9.98 21.70
C TRP A 192 -13.37 -9.77 20.20
N ILE A 193 -12.23 -10.01 19.58
CA ILE A 193 -12.06 -9.91 18.13
C ILE A 193 -12.65 -11.17 17.49
N GLU A 194 -13.64 -10.99 16.62
CA GLU A 194 -14.27 -12.05 15.85
C GLU A 194 -13.71 -12.15 14.43
N VAL A 195 -13.43 -11.02 13.82
CA VAL A 195 -12.80 -10.91 12.50
C VAL A 195 -11.69 -9.88 12.57
N MET A 196 -10.53 -10.21 12.04
CA MET A 196 -9.46 -9.24 11.74
C MET A 196 -8.77 -9.68 10.46
N GLN A 197 -8.98 -8.91 9.40
CA GLN A 197 -8.54 -9.24 8.05
C GLN A 197 -7.98 -8.02 7.34
N GLU A 198 -6.98 -8.27 6.50
CA GLU A 198 -6.41 -7.29 5.59
C GLU A 198 -6.31 -7.89 4.18
N ASN A 199 -6.66 -7.09 3.18
CA ASN A 199 -6.52 -7.42 1.77
C ASN A 199 -5.72 -6.33 1.07
N ILE A 200 -4.65 -6.69 0.38
CA ILE A 200 -3.80 -5.76 -0.36
C ILE A 200 -3.74 -6.22 -1.81
N THR A 201 -3.96 -5.30 -2.74
CA THR A 201 -3.60 -5.49 -4.15
C THR A 201 -2.62 -4.43 -4.58
N PHE A 202 -1.62 -4.84 -5.33
CA PHE A 202 -0.64 -3.95 -5.92
C PHE A 202 -0.46 -4.30 -7.40
N ASP A 203 -0.46 -3.29 -8.23
CA ASP A 203 -0.10 -3.43 -9.64
C ASP A 203 0.83 -2.29 -10.07
N MET A 204 1.79 -2.63 -10.95
CA MET A 204 2.73 -1.70 -11.55
C MET A 204 3.00 -2.14 -12.99
N ASP A 205 2.83 -1.21 -13.92
CA ASP A 205 3.05 -1.43 -15.35
C ASP A 205 3.79 -0.24 -16.00
N GLU A 206 3.81 -0.18 -17.32
CA GLU A 206 4.46 0.90 -18.08
C GLU A 206 3.83 2.28 -17.92
N LYS A 207 2.68 2.41 -17.27
CA LYS A 207 1.94 3.68 -17.12
C LYS A 207 2.01 4.23 -15.71
N GLY A 208 2.19 3.37 -14.72
CA GLY A 208 2.20 3.77 -13.33
C GLY A 208 2.06 2.61 -12.35
N SER A 209 1.66 2.96 -11.15
CA SER A 209 1.46 2.00 -10.06
C SER A 209 0.15 2.28 -9.32
N ARG A 210 -0.42 1.23 -8.75
CA ARG A 210 -1.62 1.32 -7.93
C ARG A 210 -1.55 0.35 -6.76
N VAL A 211 -1.87 0.85 -5.57
CA VAL A 211 -2.06 0.05 -4.37
C VAL A 211 -3.48 0.23 -3.85
N LYS A 212 -4.10 -0.87 -3.46
CA LYS A 212 -5.37 -0.89 -2.73
C LYS A 212 -5.16 -1.69 -1.46
N ASN A 213 -5.63 -1.17 -0.36
CA ASN A 213 -5.63 -1.86 0.93
C ASN A 213 -7.03 -1.77 1.55
N GLU A 214 -7.54 -2.88 2.03
CA GLU A 214 -8.77 -2.98 2.79
C GLU A 214 -8.49 -3.69 4.11
N ALA A 215 -8.84 -3.07 5.23
CA ALA A 215 -8.72 -3.66 6.55
C ALA A 215 -10.07 -3.65 7.27
N VAL A 216 -10.41 -4.73 7.92
CA VAL A 216 -11.62 -4.88 8.72
C VAL A 216 -11.31 -5.55 10.05
N VAL A 217 -11.88 -4.99 11.11
CA VAL A 217 -11.92 -5.61 12.44
C VAL A 217 -13.36 -5.60 12.93
N ALA A 218 -13.92 -6.78 13.21
CA ALA A 218 -15.21 -6.92 13.85
C ALA A 218 -15.03 -7.51 15.25
N MET A 219 -15.73 -6.94 16.21
CA MET A 219 -15.66 -7.30 17.61
C MET A 219 -17.04 -7.62 18.15
N GLN A 220 -17.18 -8.75 18.82
CA GLN A 220 -18.41 -9.18 19.46
C GLN A 220 -18.40 -8.89 20.95
N MET A 221 -19.57 -8.52 21.49
CA MET A 221 -19.75 -8.30 22.91
C MET A 221 -20.22 -9.59 23.60
N GLU A 222 -19.58 -9.95 24.70
CA GLU A 222 -20.05 -11.03 25.56
C GLU A 222 -21.43 -10.69 26.12
N VAL A 223 -22.44 -11.49 25.72
CA VAL A 223 -23.81 -11.42 26.26
C VAL A 223 -23.89 -12.41 27.42
N LYS A 224 -24.11 -11.91 28.63
CA LYS A 224 -24.41 -12.76 29.80
C LYS A 224 -25.83 -13.25 29.72
#